data_5401f8fdf133e5a0286364ae3edec494
#
_entry.id   5401f8fdf133e5a0286364ae3edec494
#
_cell.length_a   1.000
_cell.length_b   1.000
_cell.length_c   1.000
_cell.angle_alpha   90.00
_cell.angle_beta   90.00
_cell.angle_gamma   90.00
#
_symmetry.space_group_name_H-M   'P 1'
#
loop_
_entity.id
_entity.type
_entity.pdbx_description
1 polymer ?
#
loop_
_entity_poly.entity_id
_entity_poly.type
_entity_poly.pdbx_seq_one_letter_code
_entity_poly.pdbx_strand_id
1 'polypeptide(L)'
;RSRAEEQVDNDFARLVALITESLNSNAIDIARAMDVDVSDSAWAAYLRGDRGVFTRRAVKLLDTPEAKSVTRLYEHDHDFREHVSRYIHDFEAMLRQLLSTRDGHALGVTLLSSDMGKLYVALAQAIERLRK
;
A
#
# COMPACT_ATOMS: atom_id res chain seq x y z
N ARG A 1 24.67 11.90 21.18
CA ARG A 1 23.37 11.24 21.06
C ARG A 1 23.23 10.16 22.12
N SER A 2 22.14 10.15 22.89
CA SER A 2 21.94 9.21 23.98
C SER A 2 21.51 7.83 23.47
N ARG A 3 21.71 6.78 24.29
CA ARG A 3 21.23 5.44 23.97
C ARG A 3 19.71 5.39 23.83
N ALA A 4 18.99 6.20 24.61
CA ALA A 4 17.53 6.27 24.53
C ALA A 4 17.07 6.81 23.18
N GLU A 5 17.74 7.83 22.64
CA GLU A 5 17.44 8.38 21.32
C GLU A 5 17.72 7.38 20.23
N GLU A 6 18.85 6.66 20.29
CA GLU A 6 19.19 5.62 19.34
C GLU A 6 18.17 4.49 19.36
N GLN A 7 17.71 4.10 20.55
CA GLN A 7 16.71 3.04 20.69
C GLN A 7 15.36 3.46 20.09
N VAL A 8 14.94 4.71 20.28
CA VAL A 8 13.71 5.23 19.69
C VAL A 8 13.80 5.22 18.16
N ASP A 9 14.94 5.66 17.61
CA ASP A 9 15.16 5.65 16.16
C ASP A 9 15.13 4.23 15.60
N ASN A 10 15.72 3.26 16.32
CA ASN A 10 15.72 1.86 15.90
C ASN A 10 14.33 1.26 15.95
N ASP A 11 13.54 1.56 16.97
CA ASP A 11 12.17 1.08 17.11
C ASP A 11 11.28 1.67 16.01
N PHE A 12 11.47 2.95 15.68
CA PHE A 12 10.74 3.61 14.60
C PHE A 12 11.08 2.97 13.26
N ALA A 13 12.37 2.76 12.96
CA ALA A 13 12.80 2.14 11.71
C ALA A 13 12.24 0.71 11.58
N ARG A 14 12.23 -0.04 12.68
CA ARG A 14 11.67 -1.40 12.70
C ARG A 14 10.17 -1.39 12.43
N LEU A 15 9.43 -0.47 13.05
CA LEU A 15 8.00 -0.34 12.84
C LEU A 15 7.69 0.01 11.37
N VAL A 16 8.42 0.96 10.80
CA VAL A 16 8.26 1.35 9.39
C VAL A 16 8.54 0.16 8.47
N ALA A 17 9.59 -0.62 8.75
CA ALA A 17 9.92 -1.80 7.96
C ALA A 17 8.82 -2.86 8.01
N LEU A 18 8.25 -3.12 9.20
CA LEU A 18 7.17 -4.09 9.37
C LEU A 18 5.91 -3.65 8.61
N ILE A 19 5.55 -2.38 8.71
CA ILE A 19 4.38 -1.84 8.00
C ILE A 19 4.61 -1.91 6.49
N THR A 20 5.80 -1.56 6.03
CA THR A 20 6.15 -1.61 4.60
C THR A 20 6.02 -3.04 4.05
N GLU A 21 6.48 -4.05 4.81
CA GLU A 21 6.31 -5.45 4.40
C GLU A 21 4.85 -5.84 4.32
N SER A 22 4.04 -5.43 5.29
CA SER A 22 2.60 -5.70 5.28
C SER A 22 1.93 -5.04 4.07
N LEU A 23 2.28 -3.79 3.77
CA LEU A 23 1.76 -3.07 2.61
C LEU A 23 2.10 -3.80 1.30
N ASN A 24 3.36 -4.23 1.14
CA ASN A 24 3.77 -4.95 -0.06
C ASN A 24 3.05 -6.29 -0.19
N SER A 25 2.88 -7.02 0.89
CA SER A 25 2.16 -8.29 0.89
C SER A 25 0.70 -8.12 0.49
N ASN A 26 0.01 -7.14 1.06
CA ASN A 26 -1.38 -6.86 0.72
C ASN A 26 -1.52 -6.35 -0.72
N ALA A 27 -0.55 -5.58 -1.21
CA ALA A 27 -0.55 -5.09 -2.59
C ALA A 27 -0.46 -6.25 -3.60
N ILE A 28 0.33 -7.28 -3.30
CA ILE A 28 0.41 -8.48 -4.13
C ILE A 28 -0.97 -9.15 -4.20
N ASP A 29 -1.63 -9.35 -3.07
CA ASP A 29 -2.93 -9.99 -3.02
C ASP A 29 -3.99 -9.17 -3.73
N ILE A 30 -3.95 -7.85 -3.57
CA ILE A 30 -4.87 -6.93 -4.28
C ILE A 30 -4.67 -7.02 -5.79
N ALA A 31 -3.42 -6.94 -6.25
CA ALA A 31 -3.11 -7.01 -7.68
C ALA A 31 -3.55 -8.34 -8.29
N ARG A 32 -3.32 -9.44 -7.60
CA ARG A 32 -3.70 -10.79 -8.06
C ARG A 32 -5.21 -10.96 -8.12
N ALA A 33 -5.95 -10.38 -7.19
CA ALA A 33 -7.41 -10.44 -7.21
C ALA A 33 -8.00 -9.66 -8.37
N MET A 34 -7.35 -8.57 -8.77
CA MET A 34 -7.79 -7.72 -9.88
C MET A 34 -7.37 -8.28 -11.23
N ASP A 35 -6.25 -8.99 -11.30
CA ASP A 35 -5.66 -9.52 -12.53
C ASP A 35 -5.17 -10.93 -12.27
N VAL A 36 -6.00 -11.92 -12.61
CA VAL A 36 -5.72 -13.33 -12.41
C VAL A 36 -4.51 -13.79 -13.22
N ASP A 37 -4.25 -13.14 -14.36
CA ASP A 37 -3.16 -13.50 -15.28
C ASP A 37 -1.90 -12.67 -15.00
N VAL A 38 -1.47 -12.62 -13.74
CA VAL A 38 -0.22 -11.95 -13.38
C VAL A 38 0.93 -12.62 -14.11
N SER A 39 1.65 -11.84 -14.92
CA SER A 39 2.68 -12.37 -15.80
C SER A 39 3.89 -12.90 -15.04
N ASP A 40 4.55 -13.91 -15.64
CA ASP A 40 5.81 -14.43 -15.13
C ASP A 40 6.87 -13.33 -15.01
N SER A 41 6.83 -12.31 -15.88
CA SER A 41 7.77 -11.19 -15.83
C SER A 41 7.60 -10.35 -14.56
N ALA A 42 6.35 -10.18 -14.08
CA ALA A 42 6.11 -9.46 -12.83
C ALA A 42 6.68 -10.20 -11.64
N TRP A 43 6.49 -11.52 -11.58
CA TRP A 43 7.07 -12.35 -10.52
C TRP A 43 8.60 -12.35 -10.60
N ALA A 44 9.16 -12.44 -11.81
CA ALA A 44 10.61 -12.40 -12.00
C ALA A 44 11.19 -11.06 -11.50
N ALA A 45 10.53 -9.94 -11.81
CA ALA A 45 10.95 -8.62 -11.35
C ALA A 45 10.92 -8.54 -9.82
N TYR A 46 9.85 -9.03 -9.20
CA TYR A 46 9.71 -9.05 -7.74
C TYR A 46 10.84 -9.84 -7.10
N LEU A 47 11.13 -11.03 -7.62
CA LEU A 47 12.18 -11.89 -7.08
C LEU A 47 13.59 -11.30 -7.28
N ARG A 48 13.78 -10.45 -8.28
CA ARG A 48 15.05 -9.73 -8.49
C ARG A 48 15.20 -8.50 -7.59
N GLY A 49 14.17 -8.17 -6.80
CA GLY A 49 14.23 -7.08 -5.85
C GLY A 49 13.28 -5.92 -6.12
N ASP A 50 12.53 -5.94 -7.22
CA ASP A 50 11.53 -4.90 -7.51
C ASP A 50 10.27 -5.18 -6.69
N ARG A 51 10.29 -4.77 -5.43
CA ARG A 51 9.21 -5.01 -4.49
C ARG A 51 7.95 -4.21 -4.79
N GLY A 52 8.06 -3.16 -5.60
CA GLY A 52 6.92 -2.30 -5.96
C GLY A 52 6.19 -2.71 -7.23
N VAL A 53 6.60 -3.79 -7.91
CA VAL A 53 6.03 -4.17 -9.19
C VAL A 53 4.52 -4.44 -9.10
N PHE A 54 4.05 -5.12 -8.07
CA PHE A 54 2.63 -5.42 -7.90
C PHE A 54 1.84 -4.18 -7.49
N THR A 55 2.43 -3.30 -6.69
CA THR A 55 1.82 -2.02 -6.31
C THR A 55 1.56 -1.16 -7.54
N ARG A 56 2.56 -1.02 -8.42
CA ARG A 56 2.43 -0.26 -9.67
C ARG A 56 1.40 -0.88 -10.60
N ARG A 57 1.35 -2.21 -10.65
CA ARG A 57 0.36 -2.91 -11.46
C ARG A 57 -1.07 -2.65 -10.98
N ALA A 58 -1.28 -2.69 -9.66
CA ALA A 58 -2.58 -2.39 -9.07
C ALA A 58 -3.01 -0.95 -9.36
N VAL A 59 -2.10 0.02 -9.25
CA VAL A 59 -2.38 1.42 -9.60
C VAL A 59 -2.81 1.54 -11.06
N LYS A 60 -2.12 0.88 -11.97
CA LYS A 60 -2.48 0.88 -13.39
C LYS A 60 -3.87 0.33 -13.63
N LEU A 61 -4.21 -0.78 -12.98
CA LEU A 61 -5.52 -1.42 -13.13
C LEU A 61 -6.65 -0.53 -12.60
N LEU A 62 -6.40 0.18 -11.50
CA LEU A 62 -7.38 1.11 -10.93
C LEU A 62 -7.60 2.34 -11.80
N ASP A 63 -6.65 2.67 -12.67
CA ASP A 63 -6.70 3.83 -13.55
C ASP A 63 -7.35 3.50 -14.92
N THR A 64 -7.88 2.29 -15.07
CA THR A 64 -8.53 1.83 -16.31
C THR A 64 -10.04 1.82 -16.17
N PRO A 65 -10.81 1.69 -17.28
CA PRO A 65 -12.26 1.50 -17.21
C PRO A 65 -12.66 0.25 -16.43
N GLU A 66 -11.78 -0.74 -16.32
CA GLU A 66 -11.97 -1.96 -15.54
C GLU A 66 -11.98 -1.70 -14.03
N ALA A 67 -11.68 -0.48 -13.59
CA ALA A 67 -11.73 -0.11 -12.18
C ALA A 67 -13.09 -0.37 -11.53
N LYS A 68 -14.14 -0.46 -12.32
CA LYS A 68 -15.49 -0.84 -11.82
C LYS A 68 -15.50 -2.25 -11.22
N SER A 69 -14.61 -3.13 -11.71
CA SER A 69 -14.50 -4.48 -11.14
C SER A 69 -13.99 -4.48 -9.72
N VAL A 70 -13.23 -3.44 -9.34
CA VAL A 70 -12.72 -3.28 -7.97
C VAL A 70 -13.85 -3.06 -6.98
N THR A 71 -14.82 -2.22 -7.32
CA THR A 71 -15.98 -2.00 -6.45
C THR A 71 -16.80 -3.26 -6.28
N ARG A 72 -16.97 -4.03 -7.36
CA ARG A 72 -17.66 -5.31 -7.32
C ARG A 72 -16.93 -6.31 -6.43
N LEU A 73 -15.60 -6.43 -6.59
CA LEU A 73 -14.78 -7.30 -5.76
C LEU A 73 -14.87 -6.90 -4.29
N TYR A 74 -14.80 -5.60 -3.99
CA TYR A 74 -14.89 -5.10 -2.62
C TYR A 74 -16.23 -5.45 -1.98
N GLU A 75 -17.31 -5.39 -2.75
CA GLU A 75 -18.65 -5.71 -2.24
C GLU A 75 -18.87 -7.20 -2.03
N HIS A 76 -18.32 -8.04 -2.91
CA HIS A 76 -18.69 -9.47 -2.97
C HIS A 76 -17.59 -10.44 -2.56
N ASP A 77 -16.32 -10.00 -2.51
CA ASP A 77 -15.20 -10.85 -2.13
C ASP A 77 -14.68 -10.42 -0.76
N HIS A 78 -14.95 -11.23 0.25
CA HIS A 78 -14.54 -10.95 1.62
C HIS A 78 -13.02 -10.80 1.76
N ASP A 79 -12.25 -11.70 1.15
CA ASP A 79 -10.80 -11.68 1.25
C ASP A 79 -10.22 -10.42 0.59
N PHE A 80 -10.74 -10.05 -0.58
CA PHE A 80 -10.32 -8.82 -1.24
C PHE A 80 -10.61 -7.59 -0.37
N ARG A 81 -11.80 -7.52 0.21
CA ARG A 81 -12.17 -6.43 1.12
C ARG A 81 -11.22 -6.35 2.30
N GLU A 82 -10.86 -7.49 2.86
CA GLU A 82 -9.93 -7.53 3.99
C GLU A 82 -8.54 -7.04 3.60
N HIS A 83 -8.02 -7.47 2.45
CA HIS A 83 -6.71 -7.00 1.97
C HIS A 83 -6.72 -5.48 1.72
N VAL A 84 -7.76 -4.95 1.12
CA VAL A 84 -7.89 -3.52 0.86
C VAL A 84 -7.98 -2.74 2.17
N SER A 85 -8.82 -3.19 3.10
CA SER A 85 -9.00 -2.54 4.40
C SER A 85 -7.70 -2.54 5.20
N ARG A 86 -6.96 -3.64 5.17
CA ARG A 86 -5.67 -3.73 5.85
C ARG A 86 -4.63 -2.83 5.22
N TYR A 87 -4.60 -2.76 3.89
CA TYR A 87 -3.69 -1.85 3.18
C TYR A 87 -3.93 -0.41 3.59
N ILE A 88 -5.17 0.03 3.57
CA ILE A 88 -5.55 1.41 3.96
C ILE A 88 -5.17 1.67 5.41
N HIS A 89 -5.51 0.76 6.32
CA HIS A 89 -5.19 0.90 7.74
C HIS A 89 -3.68 1.00 7.97
N ASP A 90 -2.91 0.13 7.36
CA ASP A 90 -1.46 0.10 7.53
C ASP A 90 -0.82 1.36 6.96
N PHE A 91 -1.29 1.82 5.79
CA PHE A 91 -0.76 3.04 5.18
C PHE A 91 -1.03 4.26 6.07
N GLU A 92 -2.26 4.37 6.57
CA GLU A 92 -2.62 5.49 7.46
C GLU A 92 -1.84 5.44 8.77
N ALA A 93 -1.57 4.25 9.30
CA ALA A 93 -0.74 4.08 10.49
C ALA A 93 0.69 4.56 10.24
N MET A 94 1.26 4.21 9.08
CA MET A 94 2.60 4.66 8.70
C MET A 94 2.65 6.17 8.51
N LEU A 95 1.64 6.73 7.85
CA LEU A 95 1.55 8.18 7.65
C LEU A 95 1.50 8.92 8.98
N ARG A 96 0.69 8.45 9.94
CA ARG A 96 0.63 9.04 11.28
C ARG A 96 1.99 8.98 11.98
N GLN A 97 2.71 7.87 11.85
CA GLN A 97 4.05 7.74 12.45
C GLN A 97 5.03 8.74 11.83
N LEU A 98 5.00 8.90 10.52
CA LEU A 98 5.87 9.86 9.84
C LEU A 98 5.53 11.29 10.24
N LEU A 99 4.24 11.63 10.32
CA LEU A 99 3.81 12.99 10.68
C LEU A 99 4.15 13.36 12.12
N SER A 100 4.39 12.36 12.99
CA SER A 100 4.81 12.61 14.36
C SER A 100 6.30 12.92 14.49
N THR A 101 7.08 12.77 13.42
CA THR A 101 8.51 13.06 13.42
C THR A 101 8.78 14.52 13.12
N ARG A 102 10.02 14.96 13.36
CA ARG A 102 10.46 16.35 13.14
C ARG A 102 10.31 16.79 11.68
N ASP A 103 10.64 15.90 10.73
CA ASP A 103 10.56 16.18 9.30
C ASP A 103 9.30 15.56 8.68
N GLY A 104 8.29 15.33 9.50
CA GLY A 104 7.13 14.52 9.14
C GLY A 104 6.35 15.06 7.96
N HIS A 105 6.24 16.39 7.81
CA HIS A 105 5.49 16.96 6.70
C HIS A 105 6.13 16.59 5.35
N ALA A 106 7.45 16.79 5.23
CA ALA A 106 8.17 16.44 4.00
C ALA A 106 8.14 14.93 3.74
N LEU A 107 8.33 14.12 4.78
CA LEU A 107 8.28 12.66 4.68
C LEU A 107 6.88 12.19 4.28
N GLY A 108 5.84 12.80 4.83
CA GLY A 108 4.45 12.47 4.49
C GLY A 108 4.15 12.76 3.02
N VAL A 109 4.61 13.90 2.50
CA VAL A 109 4.44 14.25 1.08
C VAL A 109 5.16 13.23 0.19
N THR A 110 6.39 12.87 0.55
CA THR A 110 7.16 11.86 -0.18
C THR A 110 6.44 10.51 -0.19
N LEU A 111 5.91 10.08 0.95
CA LEU A 111 5.18 8.82 1.05
C LEU A 111 3.92 8.84 0.19
N LEU A 112 3.14 9.91 0.24
CA LEU A 112 1.92 10.04 -0.57
C LEU A 112 2.21 10.06 -2.07
N SER A 113 3.38 10.56 -2.46
CA SER A 113 3.81 10.62 -3.86
C SER A 113 4.40 9.30 -4.37
N SER A 114 4.70 8.37 -3.46
CA SER A 114 5.25 7.06 -3.81
C SER A 114 4.18 6.16 -4.46
N ASP A 115 4.62 5.04 -5.04
CA ASP A 115 3.70 4.04 -5.61
C ASP A 115 2.73 3.53 -4.55
N MET A 116 3.21 3.30 -3.34
CA MET A 116 2.35 2.88 -2.22
C MET A 116 1.28 3.92 -1.89
N GLY A 117 1.65 5.20 -1.92
CA GLY A 117 0.72 6.31 -1.69
C GLY A 117 -0.31 6.43 -2.80
N LYS A 118 0.11 6.26 -4.05
CA LYS A 118 -0.81 6.27 -5.19
C LYS A 118 -1.85 5.16 -5.09
N LEU A 119 -1.43 3.96 -4.68
CA LEU A 119 -2.36 2.85 -4.48
C LEU A 119 -3.32 3.15 -3.32
N TYR A 120 -2.81 3.69 -2.21
CA TYR A 120 -3.66 4.09 -1.09
C TYR A 120 -4.75 5.07 -1.52
N VAL A 121 -4.38 6.14 -2.21
CA VAL A 121 -5.34 7.17 -2.65
C VAL A 121 -6.38 6.56 -3.59
N ALA A 122 -5.94 5.75 -4.55
CA ALA A 122 -6.84 5.12 -5.51
C ALA A 122 -7.86 4.20 -4.83
N LEU A 123 -7.41 3.38 -3.88
CA LEU A 123 -8.29 2.47 -3.13
C LEU A 123 -9.26 3.25 -2.23
N ALA A 124 -8.77 4.26 -1.54
CA ALA A 124 -9.62 5.08 -0.65
C ALA A 124 -10.71 5.80 -1.44
N GLN A 125 -10.37 6.34 -2.61
CA GLN A 125 -11.34 6.99 -3.48
C GLN A 125 -12.39 6.00 -4.00
N ALA A 126 -11.98 4.80 -4.38
CA ALA A 126 -12.90 3.77 -4.86
C ALA A 126 -13.92 3.39 -3.78
N ILE A 127 -13.45 3.22 -2.54
CA ILE A 127 -14.32 2.88 -1.41
C ILE A 127 -15.26 4.03 -1.07
N GLU A 128 -14.78 5.26 -1.09
CA GLU A 128 -15.61 6.43 -0.82
C GLU A 128 -16.77 6.55 -1.80
N ARG A 129 -16.53 6.24 -3.08
CA ARG A 129 -17.60 6.21 -4.09
C ARG A 129 -18.68 5.18 -3.76
N LEU A 130 -18.32 4.06 -3.15
CA LEU A 130 -19.28 3.03 -2.73
C LEU A 130 -20.17 3.50 -1.57
N ARG A 131 -19.66 4.37 -0.71
CA ARG A 131 -20.41 4.87 0.45
C ARG A 131 -21.41 5.98 0.09
N LYS A 132 -21.31 6.50 -1.12
CA LYS A 132 -22.26 7.46 -1.66
C LYS A 132 -23.30 6.74 -2.50
#